data_c6fdc8cff5c7ee92891b3e726ec53f30
#
_entry.id   c6fdc8cff5c7ee92891b3e726ec53f30
#
_cell.length_a   1.000
_cell.length_b   1.000
_cell.length_c   1.000
_cell.angle_alpha   90.00
_cell.angle_beta   90.00
_cell.angle_gamma   90.00
#
_symmetry.space_group_name_H-M   'P 1'
#
loop_
_entity.id
_entity.type
_entity.pdbx_description
1 polymer ?
#
loop_
_entity_poly.entity_id
_entity_poly.type
_entity_poly.pdbx_seq_one_letter_code
_entity_poly.pdbx_strand_id
1 'polypeptide(L)'
;GKWILKWGVLCGTLEEGTMVWFEKCYDGVESKYVGDIENRKPNGQGTYIFHDGRKYVGGWNDGKEHGQGTFTYSDGKKGVGEFRENKPWNITTYDKDGNIRWKMVNGVKVEKGILFRDTPRLKWEEGGEKWFRSGDEKRQAKYEGEILTGVPNGQGTITFPSGSTYVGEFRDGKRTGQGTMTYSDGGKYEGKWKDGKQHGQGTFTFTDGRKWAGEFRGNKPWNLSLFDKKGNINMKWVNGKKQ
;
A
#
# COMPACT_ATOMS: atom_id res chain seq x y z
N GLY A 1 10.56 -38.78 -17.56
CA GLY A 1 9.88 -38.68 -16.30
C GLY A 1 10.41 -37.46 -15.55
N LYS A 2 9.53 -36.63 -15.00
CA LYS A 2 9.94 -35.51 -14.15
C LYS A 2 10.57 -36.03 -12.87
N TRP A 3 11.82 -35.67 -12.61
CA TRP A 3 12.48 -35.94 -11.34
C TRP A 3 12.11 -34.81 -10.36
N ILE A 4 11.23 -35.09 -9.41
CA ILE A 4 10.94 -34.19 -8.30
C ILE A 4 11.71 -34.74 -7.11
N LEU A 5 12.82 -34.11 -6.75
CA LEU A 5 13.46 -34.29 -5.45
C LEU A 5 12.76 -33.35 -4.46
N LYS A 6 11.91 -33.90 -3.61
CA LYS A 6 11.44 -33.18 -2.43
C LYS A 6 12.61 -33.08 -1.46
N TRP A 7 13.21 -31.90 -1.36
CA TRP A 7 14.36 -31.57 -0.54
C TRP A 7 15.71 -32.01 -1.09
N GLY A 8 16.49 -31.02 -1.49
CA GLY A 8 17.88 -31.20 -1.90
C GLY A 8 18.73 -29.97 -1.58
N VAL A 9 20.04 -30.12 -1.79
CA VAL A 9 21.03 -29.04 -1.66
C VAL A 9 21.60 -28.77 -3.02
N LEU A 10 21.59 -27.51 -3.43
CA LEU A 10 22.29 -27.02 -4.61
C LEU A 10 23.19 -25.86 -4.24
N CYS A 11 24.31 -25.73 -4.93
CA CYS A 11 25.15 -24.55 -4.87
C CYS A 11 24.96 -23.72 -6.12
N GLY A 12 25.03 -22.40 -6.00
CA GLY A 12 24.83 -21.49 -7.10
C GLY A 12 25.96 -20.49 -7.23
N THR A 13 26.39 -20.28 -8.46
CA THR A 13 27.28 -19.17 -8.85
C THR A 13 26.60 -18.31 -9.89
N LEU A 14 27.01 -17.04 -9.96
CA LEU A 14 26.53 -16.10 -10.96
C LEU A 14 27.51 -16.10 -12.13
N GLU A 15 27.14 -16.65 -13.26
CA GLU A 15 27.95 -16.64 -14.48
C GLU A 15 27.25 -15.76 -15.52
N GLU A 16 27.93 -14.73 -15.99
CA GLU A 16 27.40 -13.76 -17.01
C GLU A 16 25.98 -13.25 -16.68
N GLY A 17 25.67 -13.00 -15.39
CA GLY A 17 24.36 -12.52 -14.93
C GLY A 17 23.27 -13.63 -14.82
N THR A 18 23.61 -14.87 -15.07
CA THR A 18 22.72 -16.03 -14.93
C THR A 18 23.15 -16.91 -13.76
N MET A 19 22.20 -17.35 -12.94
CA MET A 19 22.47 -18.29 -11.84
C MET A 19 22.65 -19.69 -12.39
N VAL A 20 23.83 -20.28 -12.16
CA VAL A 20 24.13 -21.67 -12.49
C VAL A 20 24.11 -22.51 -11.21
N TRP A 21 23.46 -23.68 -11.25
CA TRP A 21 23.19 -24.52 -10.09
C TRP A 21 23.97 -25.83 -10.18
N PHE A 22 24.63 -26.23 -9.07
CA PHE A 22 25.46 -27.43 -8.97
C PHE A 22 25.04 -28.30 -7.78
N GLU A 23 25.14 -29.63 -7.95
CA GLU A 23 24.86 -30.61 -6.88
C GLU A 23 26.05 -30.79 -5.89
N LYS A 24 27.25 -30.38 -6.28
CA LYS A 24 28.45 -30.42 -5.41
C LYS A 24 28.83 -29.02 -5.00
N CYS A 25 28.88 -28.78 -3.71
CA CYS A 25 29.27 -27.54 -3.10
C CYS A 25 30.72 -27.58 -2.61
N TYR A 26 31.50 -26.56 -2.87
CA TYR A 26 32.82 -26.37 -2.29
C TYR A 26 32.72 -25.42 -1.10
N ASP A 27 33.25 -25.84 0.05
CA ASP A 27 33.11 -25.05 1.29
C ASP A 27 33.78 -23.67 1.18
N GLY A 28 33.04 -22.65 1.51
CA GLY A 28 33.52 -21.29 1.79
C GLY A 28 33.47 -20.27 0.66
N VAL A 29 33.04 -20.64 -0.56
CA VAL A 29 33.06 -19.72 -1.73
C VAL A 29 31.71 -19.61 -2.41
N GLU A 30 30.80 -20.54 -2.17
CA GLU A 30 29.57 -20.66 -2.93
C GLU A 30 28.32 -20.36 -2.11
N SER A 31 27.32 -19.80 -2.77
CA SER A 31 26.00 -19.64 -2.19
C SER A 31 25.28 -20.99 -2.17
N LYS A 32 24.44 -21.24 -1.15
CA LYS A 32 23.82 -22.56 -0.90
C LYS A 32 22.31 -22.48 -0.91
N TYR A 33 21.66 -23.31 -1.69
CA TYR A 33 20.22 -23.54 -1.67
C TYR A 33 19.88 -24.85 -0.94
N VAL A 34 18.82 -24.80 -0.15
CA VAL A 34 18.21 -25.98 0.50
C VAL A 34 16.71 -25.88 0.33
N GLY A 35 16.09 -26.85 -0.33
CA GLY A 35 14.65 -26.82 -0.57
C GLY A 35 14.19 -27.77 -1.68
N ASP A 36 13.03 -27.47 -2.27
CA ASP A 36 12.43 -28.24 -3.34
C ASP A 36 13.20 -28.02 -4.65
N ILE A 37 13.52 -29.12 -5.36
CA ILE A 37 14.31 -29.12 -6.58
C ILE A 37 13.52 -29.81 -7.69
N GLU A 38 13.40 -29.18 -8.83
CA GLU A 38 12.88 -29.78 -10.06
C GLU A 38 13.83 -29.48 -11.22
N ASN A 39 14.16 -30.47 -12.05
CA ASN A 39 15.05 -30.33 -13.19
C ASN A 39 16.42 -29.67 -12.83
N ARG A 40 17.00 -30.05 -11.67
CA ARG A 40 18.25 -29.51 -11.13
C ARG A 40 18.24 -28.00 -10.85
N LYS A 41 17.06 -27.44 -10.60
CA LYS A 41 16.88 -26.03 -10.23
C LYS A 41 15.96 -25.90 -9.00
N PRO A 42 16.13 -24.89 -8.17
CA PRO A 42 15.15 -24.52 -7.17
C PRO A 42 13.75 -24.38 -7.76
N ASN A 43 12.77 -25.11 -7.20
CA ASN A 43 11.39 -25.04 -7.65
C ASN A 43 10.44 -25.51 -6.54
N GLY A 44 9.62 -24.62 -6.00
CA GLY A 44 8.80 -24.85 -4.81
C GLY A 44 9.24 -23.98 -3.65
N GLN A 45 9.41 -24.55 -2.46
CA GLN A 45 9.85 -23.80 -1.27
C GLN A 45 11.33 -24.06 -0.97
N GLY A 46 12.03 -23.01 -0.56
CA GLY A 46 13.44 -23.18 -0.22
C GLY A 46 14.09 -21.98 0.46
N THR A 47 15.31 -22.25 0.91
CA THR A 47 16.20 -21.26 1.52
C THR A 47 17.46 -21.16 0.68
N TYR A 48 17.83 -19.93 0.30
CA TYR A 48 19.08 -19.62 -0.35
C TYR A 48 19.93 -18.73 0.55
N ILE A 49 21.15 -19.14 0.81
CA ILE A 49 22.13 -18.37 1.60
C ILE A 49 23.21 -17.93 0.63
N PHE A 50 23.34 -16.64 0.46
CA PHE A 50 24.36 -16.01 -0.36
C PHE A 50 25.71 -16.07 0.36
N HIS A 51 26.81 -16.11 -0.37
CA HIS A 51 28.18 -16.13 0.17
C HIS A 51 28.50 -14.89 1.04
N ASP A 52 27.78 -13.76 0.83
CA ASP A 52 27.93 -12.52 1.58
C ASP A 52 27.02 -12.43 2.84
N GLY A 53 26.38 -13.54 3.22
CA GLY A 53 25.53 -13.65 4.40
C GLY A 53 24.10 -13.19 4.20
N ARG A 54 23.71 -12.70 3.02
CA ARG A 54 22.29 -12.47 2.68
C ARG A 54 21.56 -13.80 2.65
N LYS A 55 20.23 -13.77 2.81
CA LYS A 55 19.40 -14.96 2.83
C LYS A 55 18.04 -14.69 2.19
N TYR A 56 17.58 -15.59 1.33
CA TYR A 56 16.20 -15.64 0.88
C TYR A 56 15.52 -16.91 1.38
N VAL A 57 14.31 -16.79 1.89
CA VAL A 57 13.44 -17.90 2.30
C VAL A 57 12.09 -17.69 1.65
N GLY A 58 11.65 -18.60 0.80
CA GLY A 58 10.37 -18.43 0.11
C GLY A 58 10.19 -19.32 -1.10
N GLY A 59 9.29 -18.89 -1.98
CA GLY A 59 8.95 -19.58 -3.21
C GLY A 59 10.01 -19.45 -4.29
N TRP A 60 10.13 -20.48 -5.10
CA TRP A 60 11.05 -20.60 -6.23
C TRP A 60 10.34 -21.13 -7.45
N ASN A 61 10.71 -20.63 -8.63
CA ASN A 61 10.23 -21.14 -9.90
C ASN A 61 11.38 -21.12 -10.94
N ASP A 62 11.70 -22.29 -11.47
CA ASP A 62 12.77 -22.48 -12.46
C ASP A 62 14.11 -21.80 -12.08
N GLY A 63 14.53 -21.93 -10.80
CA GLY A 63 15.78 -21.40 -10.28
C GLY A 63 15.74 -19.93 -9.87
N LYS A 64 14.55 -19.29 -9.89
CA LYS A 64 14.37 -17.88 -9.56
C LYS A 64 13.47 -17.70 -8.35
N GLU A 65 13.76 -16.71 -7.51
CA GLU A 65 12.87 -16.27 -6.43
C GLU A 65 11.51 -15.88 -7.00
N HIS A 66 10.44 -16.51 -6.52
CA HIS A 66 9.09 -16.32 -7.03
C HIS A 66 8.03 -16.56 -5.96
N GLY A 67 6.92 -15.79 -5.96
CA GLY A 67 5.86 -15.90 -4.97
C GLY A 67 6.23 -15.25 -3.64
N GLN A 68 5.66 -15.75 -2.54
CA GLN A 68 5.90 -15.18 -1.22
C GLN A 68 7.28 -15.55 -0.68
N GLY A 69 7.96 -14.59 -0.09
CA GLY A 69 9.29 -14.80 0.48
C GLY A 69 9.75 -13.71 1.43
N THR A 70 10.85 -14.01 2.09
CA THR A 70 11.59 -13.08 2.96
C THR A 70 13.03 -13.02 2.51
N PHE A 71 13.48 -11.85 2.10
CA PHE A 71 14.87 -11.55 1.83
C PHE A 71 15.48 -10.85 3.05
N THR A 72 16.55 -11.43 3.61
CA THR A 72 17.30 -10.84 4.73
C THR A 72 18.65 -10.36 4.21
N TYR A 73 18.95 -9.09 4.44
CA TYR A 73 20.22 -8.47 4.11
C TYR A 73 21.28 -8.77 5.18
N SER A 74 22.57 -8.66 4.83
CA SER A 74 23.67 -8.89 5.75
C SER A 74 23.69 -7.93 6.97
N ASP A 75 23.07 -6.76 6.84
CA ASP A 75 22.91 -5.78 7.93
C ASP A 75 21.66 -6.01 8.80
N GLY A 76 20.95 -7.13 8.60
CA GLY A 76 19.77 -7.52 9.36
C GLY A 76 18.43 -6.92 8.90
N LYS A 77 18.44 -6.04 7.90
CA LYS A 77 17.22 -5.56 7.25
C LYS A 77 16.49 -6.70 6.57
N LYS A 78 15.17 -6.57 6.36
CA LYS A 78 14.36 -7.59 5.70
C LYS A 78 13.42 -6.98 4.68
N GLY A 79 13.19 -7.72 3.58
CA GLY A 79 12.12 -7.48 2.63
C GLY A 79 11.16 -8.67 2.65
N VAL A 80 9.87 -8.46 2.95
CA VAL A 80 8.86 -9.51 3.09
C VAL A 80 7.72 -9.25 2.13
N GLY A 81 7.33 -10.27 1.38
CA GLY A 81 6.21 -10.21 0.44
C GLY A 81 6.44 -10.99 -0.85
N GLU A 82 5.87 -10.50 -1.94
CA GLU A 82 5.90 -11.18 -3.24
C GLU A 82 7.16 -10.81 -4.04
N PHE A 83 7.79 -11.84 -4.60
CA PHE A 83 8.91 -11.75 -5.54
C PHE A 83 8.50 -12.31 -6.90
N ARG A 84 9.04 -11.80 -7.98
CA ARG A 84 8.85 -12.30 -9.34
C ARG A 84 10.15 -12.26 -10.11
N GLU A 85 10.61 -13.39 -10.61
CA GLU A 85 11.81 -13.52 -11.44
C GLU A 85 13.03 -12.83 -10.81
N ASN A 86 13.34 -13.16 -9.53
CA ASN A 86 14.42 -12.57 -8.71
C ASN A 86 14.25 -11.06 -8.40
N LYS A 87 13.06 -10.50 -8.61
CA LYS A 87 12.78 -9.09 -8.33
C LYS A 87 11.71 -8.93 -7.27
N PRO A 88 11.88 -8.02 -6.30
CA PRO A 88 10.80 -7.66 -5.40
C PRO A 88 9.63 -7.07 -6.20
N TRP A 89 8.40 -7.53 -5.92
CA TRP A 89 7.20 -7.12 -6.64
C TRP A 89 6.22 -6.37 -5.72
N ASN A 90 5.71 -7.06 -4.70
CA ASN A 90 4.88 -6.46 -3.65
C ASN A 90 5.52 -6.77 -2.30
N ILE A 91 6.44 -5.95 -1.83
CA ILE A 91 7.17 -6.18 -0.58
C ILE A 91 7.07 -5.00 0.39
N THR A 92 7.17 -5.30 1.66
CA THR A 92 7.45 -4.32 2.72
C THR A 92 8.86 -4.57 3.25
N THR A 93 9.66 -3.52 3.34
CA THR A 93 11.01 -3.59 3.91
C THR A 93 11.04 -3.04 5.32
N TYR A 94 11.81 -3.70 6.15
CA TYR A 94 11.98 -3.39 7.57
C TYR A 94 13.45 -3.13 7.89
N ASP A 95 13.73 -2.26 8.86
CA ASP A 95 15.04 -2.16 9.47
C ASP A 95 15.28 -3.35 10.43
N LYS A 96 16.47 -3.39 11.05
CA LYS A 96 16.84 -4.43 12.03
C LYS A 96 15.96 -4.43 13.28
N ASP A 97 15.30 -3.31 13.61
CA ASP A 97 14.45 -3.12 14.77
C ASP A 97 12.96 -3.42 14.44
N GLY A 98 12.65 -3.77 13.16
CA GLY A 98 11.32 -4.14 12.71
C GLY A 98 10.47 -2.96 12.24
N ASN A 99 11.01 -1.74 12.15
CA ASN A 99 10.27 -0.59 11.64
C ASN A 99 10.20 -0.61 10.12
N ILE A 100 9.07 -0.22 9.56
CA ILE A 100 8.89 -0.14 8.11
C ILE A 100 9.76 0.99 7.53
N ARG A 101 10.59 0.67 6.55
CA ARG A 101 11.44 1.62 5.84
C ARG A 101 10.80 2.12 4.54
N TRP A 102 10.36 1.20 3.70
CA TRP A 102 9.68 1.48 2.44
C TRP A 102 8.90 0.26 1.95
N LYS A 103 8.00 0.49 1.02
CA LYS A 103 7.21 -0.56 0.36
C LYS A 103 7.44 -0.52 -1.15
N MET A 104 7.18 -1.66 -1.80
CA MET A 104 7.09 -1.77 -3.25
C MET A 104 5.72 -2.34 -3.60
N VAL A 105 5.09 -1.77 -4.61
CA VAL A 105 3.79 -2.20 -5.13
C VAL A 105 3.92 -2.35 -6.65
N ASN A 106 3.64 -3.55 -7.16
CA ASN A 106 3.77 -3.90 -8.57
C ASN A 106 5.15 -3.53 -9.14
N GLY A 107 6.23 -3.80 -8.38
CA GLY A 107 7.59 -3.49 -8.79
C GLY A 107 7.98 -2.02 -8.71
N VAL A 108 7.11 -1.14 -8.22
CA VAL A 108 7.36 0.30 -8.07
C VAL A 108 7.50 0.66 -6.60
N LYS A 109 8.58 1.36 -6.25
CA LYS A 109 8.83 1.81 -4.87
C LYS A 109 7.81 2.88 -4.47
N VAL A 110 7.14 2.68 -3.33
CA VAL A 110 6.29 3.68 -2.71
C VAL A 110 7.18 4.67 -1.95
N GLU A 111 7.08 5.93 -2.32
CA GLU A 111 7.78 7.03 -1.66
C GLU A 111 6.87 7.65 -0.59
N LYS A 112 7.46 8.17 0.49
CA LYS A 112 6.79 9.13 1.36
C LYS A 112 7.20 10.53 0.95
N GLY A 113 6.25 11.46 0.87
CA GLY A 113 6.56 12.81 0.43
C GLY A 113 5.39 13.77 0.48
N ILE A 114 5.64 14.95 -0.07
CA ILE A 114 4.68 16.05 -0.16
C ILE A 114 4.32 16.24 -1.62
N LEU A 115 3.03 16.42 -1.88
CA LEU A 115 2.49 16.80 -3.17
C LEU A 115 1.50 17.94 -2.99
N PHE A 116 1.38 18.78 -4.01
CA PHE A 116 0.39 19.86 -4.10
C PHE A 116 -0.58 19.54 -5.22
N ARG A 117 -1.85 19.84 -5.00
CA ARG A 117 -2.90 19.63 -5.98
C ARG A 117 -3.46 20.98 -6.43
N ASP A 118 -3.47 21.19 -7.75
CA ASP A 118 -4.21 22.30 -8.33
C ASP A 118 -5.71 22.17 -8.03
N THR A 119 -6.31 23.25 -7.57
CA THR A 119 -7.76 23.37 -7.55
C THR A 119 -8.18 23.87 -8.93
N PRO A 120 -8.95 23.09 -9.72
CA PRO A 120 -9.43 23.56 -11.00
C PRO A 120 -10.17 24.90 -10.82
N ARG A 121 -9.69 25.96 -11.47
CA ARG A 121 -10.35 27.26 -11.44
C ARG A 121 -11.70 27.23 -12.15
N LEU A 122 -11.91 26.26 -13.02
CA LEU A 122 -13.13 26.08 -13.81
C LEU A 122 -13.51 24.59 -13.85
N LYS A 123 -14.82 24.32 -13.72
CA LYS A 123 -15.42 22.96 -13.68
C LYS A 123 -15.26 22.12 -14.97
N TRP A 124 -14.72 22.70 -16.04
CA TRP A 124 -14.63 22.10 -17.39
C TRP A 124 -13.19 22.03 -17.96
N GLU A 125 -12.16 22.21 -17.15
CA GLU A 125 -10.82 21.89 -17.59
C GLU A 125 -10.69 20.38 -17.75
N GLU A 126 -10.63 19.92 -18.99
CA GLU A 126 -10.32 18.53 -19.35
C GLU A 126 -8.91 18.20 -18.91
N GLY A 127 -8.80 17.32 -17.93
CA GLY A 127 -7.53 16.85 -17.44
C GLY A 127 -7.51 16.76 -15.93
N GLY A 128 -7.91 15.62 -15.38
CA GLY A 128 -8.03 15.28 -13.97
C GLY A 128 -7.13 16.03 -12.97
N GLU A 129 -7.35 15.83 -11.71
CA GLU A 129 -6.56 16.42 -10.63
C GLU A 129 -5.07 16.15 -10.84
N LYS A 130 -4.27 17.20 -11.10
CA LYS A 130 -2.82 17.11 -11.27
C LYS A 130 -2.13 17.32 -9.93
N TRP A 131 -1.09 16.52 -9.68
CA TRP A 131 -0.27 16.59 -8.48
C TRP A 131 1.14 17.05 -8.82
N PHE A 132 1.70 17.94 -8.01
CA PHE A 132 3.01 18.57 -8.20
C PHE A 132 3.87 18.40 -6.95
N ARG A 133 5.19 18.29 -7.10
CA ARG A 133 6.13 18.20 -5.97
C ARG A 133 6.44 19.54 -5.30
N SER A 134 6.03 20.64 -5.90
CA SER A 134 6.14 21.99 -5.35
C SER A 134 4.83 22.75 -5.54
N GLY A 135 4.49 23.63 -4.62
CA GLY A 135 3.26 24.40 -4.67
C GLY A 135 3.14 25.38 -3.51
N ASP A 136 2.04 26.14 -3.51
CA ASP A 136 1.69 27.12 -2.48
C ASP A 136 0.52 26.59 -1.64
N GLU A 137 0.78 26.21 -0.39
CA GLU A 137 -0.23 25.68 0.53
C GLU A 137 -1.37 26.66 0.86
N LYS A 138 -1.16 27.96 0.64
CA LYS A 138 -2.22 28.98 0.78
C LYS A 138 -3.24 28.93 -0.36
N ARG A 139 -2.86 28.38 -1.49
CA ARG A 139 -3.67 28.33 -2.72
C ARG A 139 -4.03 26.93 -3.17
N GLN A 140 -3.22 25.95 -2.81
CA GLN A 140 -3.31 24.58 -3.28
C GLN A 140 -3.48 23.61 -2.11
N ALA A 141 -4.19 22.52 -2.33
CA ALA A 141 -4.26 21.47 -1.33
C ALA A 141 -2.90 20.76 -1.23
N LYS A 142 -2.38 20.62 -0.01
CA LYS A 142 -1.11 19.96 0.31
C LYS A 142 -1.40 18.53 0.77
N TYR A 143 -0.77 17.56 0.12
CA TYR A 143 -0.78 16.16 0.53
C TYR A 143 0.56 15.78 1.17
N GLU A 144 0.50 15.00 2.25
CA GLU A 144 1.65 14.41 2.93
C GLU A 144 1.36 12.93 3.17
N GLY A 145 2.15 12.03 2.58
CA GLY A 145 1.89 10.60 2.73
C GLY A 145 2.58 9.71 1.72
N GLU A 146 2.00 8.54 1.49
CA GLU A 146 2.51 7.54 0.56
C GLU A 146 2.19 7.93 -0.89
N ILE A 147 3.21 7.89 -1.76
CA ILE A 147 3.15 8.30 -3.17
C ILE A 147 3.57 7.11 -4.03
N LEU A 148 2.76 6.80 -5.03
CA LEU A 148 3.08 5.81 -6.06
C LEU A 148 2.90 6.46 -7.43
N THR A 149 3.90 6.35 -8.29
CA THR A 149 3.88 6.95 -9.65
C THR A 149 3.51 8.44 -9.68
N GLY A 150 3.95 9.19 -8.65
CA GLY A 150 3.74 10.65 -8.59
C GLY A 150 2.37 11.11 -8.08
N VAL A 151 1.51 10.20 -7.62
CA VAL A 151 0.20 10.53 -7.06
C VAL A 151 0.00 9.91 -5.66
N PRO A 152 -0.86 10.49 -4.80
CA PRO A 152 -1.26 9.91 -3.52
C PRO A 152 -1.75 8.47 -3.68
N ASN A 153 -1.14 7.53 -2.91
CA ASN A 153 -1.52 6.12 -2.95
C ASN A 153 -1.09 5.44 -1.64
N GLY A 154 -2.04 4.94 -0.86
CA GLY A 154 -1.82 4.42 0.48
C GLY A 154 -2.30 5.38 1.55
N GLN A 155 -1.61 5.46 2.68
CA GLN A 155 -1.99 6.32 3.81
C GLN A 155 -1.44 7.74 3.64
N GLY A 156 -2.26 8.74 3.97
CA GLY A 156 -1.81 10.13 3.91
C GLY A 156 -2.79 11.13 4.49
N THR A 157 -2.32 12.36 4.54
CA THR A 157 -3.07 13.53 4.98
C THR A 157 -3.13 14.54 3.84
N ILE A 158 -4.30 15.10 3.56
CA ILE A 158 -4.44 16.27 2.70
C ILE A 158 -4.98 17.43 3.52
N THR A 159 -4.31 18.58 3.42
CA THR A 159 -4.72 19.86 4.01
C THR A 159 -5.16 20.78 2.90
N PHE A 160 -6.36 21.31 3.00
CA PHE A 160 -6.94 22.24 2.04
C PHE A 160 -6.66 23.69 2.44
N PRO A 161 -6.60 24.64 1.50
CA PRO A 161 -6.43 26.06 1.81
C PRO A 161 -7.51 26.63 2.74
N SER A 162 -8.67 25.99 2.80
CA SER A 162 -9.75 26.34 3.75
C SER A 162 -9.42 26.02 5.21
N GLY A 163 -8.35 25.27 5.48
CA GLY A 163 -8.03 24.70 6.79
C GLY A 163 -8.68 23.33 7.05
N SER A 164 -9.53 22.84 6.15
CA SER A 164 -10.08 21.49 6.25
C SER A 164 -8.97 20.45 6.04
N THR A 165 -9.07 19.30 6.70
CA THR A 165 -8.09 18.20 6.58
C THR A 165 -8.76 16.86 6.33
N TYR A 166 -8.12 16.01 5.54
CA TYR A 166 -8.49 14.60 5.44
C TYR A 166 -7.30 13.73 5.81
N VAL A 167 -7.53 12.72 6.64
CA VAL A 167 -6.56 11.69 7.00
C VAL A 167 -7.15 10.33 6.66
N GLY A 168 -6.45 9.53 5.87
CA GLY A 168 -6.95 8.21 5.49
C GLY A 168 -6.29 7.64 4.25
N GLU A 169 -7.01 6.71 3.63
CA GLU A 169 -6.54 5.96 2.48
C GLU A 169 -6.72 6.74 1.17
N PHE A 170 -5.74 6.59 0.29
CA PHE A 170 -5.75 7.11 -1.07
C PHE A 170 -5.48 5.99 -2.08
N ARG A 171 -6.06 6.12 -3.26
CA ARG A 171 -5.75 5.30 -4.44
C ARG A 171 -5.84 6.18 -5.68
N ASP A 172 -4.76 6.15 -6.49
CA ASP A 172 -4.68 6.90 -7.75
C ASP A 172 -5.05 8.39 -7.59
N GLY A 173 -4.54 9.01 -6.52
CA GLY A 173 -4.77 10.41 -6.18
C GLY A 173 -6.11 10.71 -5.51
N LYS A 174 -7.00 9.72 -5.32
CA LYS A 174 -8.35 9.91 -4.78
C LYS A 174 -8.49 9.30 -3.39
N ARG A 175 -9.26 9.96 -2.51
CA ARG A 175 -9.65 9.41 -1.20
C ARG A 175 -10.45 8.14 -1.40
N THR A 176 -10.10 7.07 -0.67
CA THR A 176 -10.74 5.76 -0.75
C THR A 176 -10.72 5.09 0.63
N GLY A 177 -11.27 3.87 0.76
CA GLY A 177 -11.20 3.09 2.00
C GLY A 177 -11.73 3.82 3.22
N GLN A 178 -11.02 3.72 4.32
CA GLN A 178 -11.37 4.41 5.56
C GLN A 178 -10.66 5.77 5.65
N GLY A 179 -11.37 6.77 6.16
CA GLY A 179 -10.77 8.08 6.37
C GLY A 179 -11.65 9.06 7.13
N THR A 180 -10.98 10.07 7.66
CA THR A 180 -11.57 11.14 8.46
C THR A 180 -11.39 12.47 7.74
N MET A 181 -12.47 13.19 7.50
CA MET A 181 -12.49 14.56 7.05
C MET A 181 -12.87 15.47 8.20
N THR A 182 -12.01 16.41 8.54
CA THR A 182 -12.32 17.51 9.48
C THR A 182 -12.49 18.77 8.66
N TYR A 183 -13.63 19.39 8.75
CA TYR A 183 -13.95 20.61 8.03
C TYR A 183 -13.46 21.85 8.80
N SER A 184 -13.24 22.94 8.11
CA SER A 184 -12.76 24.21 8.69
C SER A 184 -13.69 24.82 9.75
N ASP A 185 -14.98 24.46 9.70
CA ASP A 185 -15.97 24.84 10.71
C ASP A 185 -15.96 23.93 11.95
N GLY A 186 -15.14 22.88 11.96
CA GLY A 186 -15.03 21.89 13.04
C GLY A 186 -15.93 20.67 12.87
N GLY A 187 -16.81 20.63 11.89
CA GLY A 187 -17.57 19.45 11.52
C GLY A 187 -16.65 18.29 11.12
N LYS A 188 -17.03 17.04 11.35
CA LYS A 188 -16.20 15.86 11.11
C LYS A 188 -16.97 14.73 10.46
N TYR A 189 -16.39 14.13 9.41
CA TYR A 189 -16.87 12.88 8.85
C TYR A 189 -15.84 11.78 9.06
N GLU A 190 -16.28 10.65 9.59
CA GLU A 190 -15.50 9.42 9.78
C GLU A 190 -16.21 8.27 9.11
N GLY A 191 -15.56 7.60 8.16
CA GLY A 191 -16.18 6.50 7.46
C GLY A 191 -15.52 6.13 6.16
N LYS A 192 -16.29 5.40 5.32
CA LYS A 192 -15.82 4.90 4.04
C LYS A 192 -15.85 5.99 2.96
N TRP A 193 -14.87 5.90 2.08
CA TRP A 193 -14.68 6.77 0.92
C TRP A 193 -14.57 5.94 -0.35
N LYS A 194 -15.08 6.47 -1.45
CA LYS A 194 -14.91 5.91 -2.79
C LYS A 194 -14.82 7.05 -3.80
N ASP A 195 -13.77 7.03 -4.63
CA ASP A 195 -13.53 8.02 -5.70
C ASP A 195 -13.62 9.48 -5.21
N GLY A 196 -13.02 9.77 -4.04
CA GLY A 196 -13.01 11.08 -3.42
C GLY A 196 -14.30 11.50 -2.71
N LYS A 197 -15.33 10.64 -2.65
CA LYS A 197 -16.67 10.92 -2.08
C LYS A 197 -16.95 10.03 -0.86
N GLN A 198 -17.70 10.56 0.11
CA GLN A 198 -18.26 9.77 1.20
C GLN A 198 -19.13 8.66 0.62
N HIS A 199 -18.91 7.42 1.04
CA HIS A 199 -19.59 6.25 0.49
C HIS A 199 -19.61 5.11 1.51
N GLY A 200 -20.73 4.32 1.55
CA GLY A 200 -20.89 3.25 2.53
C GLY A 200 -21.09 3.79 3.95
N GLN A 201 -20.73 3.00 4.95
CA GLN A 201 -20.93 3.34 6.36
C GLN A 201 -20.04 4.49 6.81
N GLY A 202 -20.63 5.44 7.55
CA GLY A 202 -19.92 6.57 8.11
C GLY A 202 -20.75 7.36 9.12
N THR A 203 -20.06 8.24 9.83
CA THR A 203 -20.64 9.16 10.79
C THR A 203 -20.21 10.58 10.47
N PHE A 204 -21.14 11.48 10.29
CA PHE A 204 -20.88 12.92 10.26
C PHE A 204 -21.27 13.53 11.60
N THR A 205 -20.34 14.18 12.28
CA THR A 205 -20.57 14.89 13.53
C THR A 205 -20.57 16.39 13.24
N PHE A 206 -21.65 17.06 13.57
CA PHE A 206 -21.78 18.51 13.48
C PHE A 206 -21.11 19.20 14.68
N THR A 207 -20.78 20.47 14.54
CA THR A 207 -20.17 21.28 15.60
C THR A 207 -21.07 21.46 16.83
N ASP A 208 -22.36 21.35 16.65
CA ASP A 208 -23.36 21.42 17.75
C ASP A 208 -23.61 20.08 18.46
N GLY A 209 -22.86 19.02 18.07
CA GLY A 209 -22.92 17.67 18.66
C GLY A 209 -23.96 16.74 18.05
N ARG A 210 -24.80 17.19 17.12
CA ARG A 210 -25.65 16.30 16.32
C ARG A 210 -24.82 15.37 15.46
N LYS A 211 -25.40 14.21 15.05
CA LYS A 211 -24.70 13.22 14.20
C LYS A 211 -25.61 12.66 13.14
N TRP A 212 -25.07 12.50 11.95
CA TRP A 212 -25.59 11.57 10.95
C TRP A 212 -24.81 10.28 11.02
N ALA A 213 -25.47 9.14 11.17
CA ALA A 213 -24.80 7.84 11.18
C ALA A 213 -25.55 6.84 10.33
N GLY A 214 -24.81 6.15 9.46
CA GLY A 214 -25.33 5.14 8.54
C GLY A 214 -24.68 5.18 7.18
N GLU A 215 -25.44 4.83 6.13
CA GLU A 215 -24.94 4.72 4.76
C GLU A 215 -24.99 6.04 4.01
N PHE A 216 -23.86 6.38 3.38
CA PHE A 216 -23.70 7.49 2.44
C PHE A 216 -23.49 6.96 1.02
N ARG A 217 -23.96 7.68 -0.01
CA ARG A 217 -23.68 7.39 -1.42
C ARG A 217 -23.34 8.68 -2.16
N GLY A 218 -22.06 8.82 -2.58
CA GLY A 218 -21.62 9.95 -3.36
C GLY A 218 -21.80 11.31 -2.65
N ASN A 219 -21.43 11.41 -1.37
CA ASN A 219 -21.60 12.56 -0.48
C ASN A 219 -23.07 12.84 -0.06
N LYS A 220 -24.02 11.95 -0.33
CA LYS A 220 -25.42 12.13 0.03
C LYS A 220 -25.86 11.11 1.08
N PRO A 221 -26.74 11.49 2.03
CA PRO A 221 -27.43 10.54 2.90
C PRO A 221 -28.17 9.49 2.06
N TRP A 222 -28.05 8.21 2.45
CA TRP A 222 -28.76 7.14 1.75
C TRP A 222 -29.65 6.35 2.71
N ASN A 223 -29.06 5.57 3.60
CA ASN A 223 -29.76 4.88 4.69
C ASN A 223 -29.07 5.28 6.00
N LEU A 224 -29.50 6.36 6.63
CA LEU A 224 -28.92 6.85 7.86
C LEU A 224 -29.93 7.53 8.76
N SER A 225 -29.56 7.72 10.03
CA SER A 225 -30.32 8.44 11.02
C SER A 225 -29.60 9.72 11.45
N LEU A 226 -30.38 10.78 11.71
CA LEU A 226 -29.89 11.97 12.40
C LEU A 226 -30.20 11.81 13.90
N PHE A 227 -29.17 11.94 14.68
CA PHE A 227 -29.23 11.94 16.14
C PHE A 227 -29.06 13.37 16.66
N ASP A 228 -29.84 13.75 17.66
CA ASP A 228 -29.59 14.97 18.43
C ASP A 228 -28.38 14.79 19.36
N LYS A 229 -27.97 15.85 20.05
CA LYS A 229 -26.83 15.83 20.98
C LYS A 229 -27.05 14.92 22.21
N LYS A 230 -28.29 14.49 22.46
CA LYS A 230 -28.66 13.54 23.53
C LYS A 230 -28.70 12.11 23.04
N GLY A 231 -28.55 11.88 21.70
CA GLY A 231 -28.60 10.56 21.09
C GLY A 231 -29.98 10.11 20.63
N ASN A 232 -31.03 10.97 20.68
CA ASN A 232 -32.36 10.64 20.17
C ASN A 232 -32.39 10.79 18.66
N ILE A 233 -33.12 9.90 17.97
CA ILE A 233 -33.29 9.96 16.52
C ILE A 233 -34.38 11.00 16.20
N ASN A 234 -33.98 12.04 15.47
CA ASN A 234 -34.88 13.11 15.03
C ASN A 234 -35.33 12.96 13.57
N MET A 235 -34.62 12.14 12.77
CA MET A 235 -34.87 12.02 11.34
C MET A 235 -34.16 10.80 10.77
N LYS A 236 -34.74 10.23 9.71
CA LYS A 236 -34.12 9.12 8.98
C LYS A 236 -34.11 9.40 7.47
N TRP A 237 -33.16 8.80 6.78
CA TRP A 237 -33.17 8.63 5.32
C TRP A 237 -33.28 7.15 5.02
N VAL A 238 -34.16 6.81 4.07
CA VAL A 238 -34.33 5.45 3.55
C VAL A 238 -34.27 5.55 2.04
N ASN A 239 -33.31 4.85 1.44
CA ASN A 239 -33.06 4.89 -0.02
C ASN A 239 -32.92 6.33 -0.56
N GLY A 240 -32.22 7.19 0.20
CA GLY A 240 -31.95 8.57 -0.17
C GLY A 240 -33.13 9.54 -0.01
N LYS A 241 -34.28 9.07 0.51
CA LYS A 241 -35.46 9.91 0.79
C LYS A 241 -35.61 10.15 2.29
N LYS A 242 -35.88 11.40 2.65
CA LYS A 242 -36.14 11.83 4.03
C LYS A 242 -37.46 11.26 4.51
N GLN A 243 -37.49 10.67 5.70
CA GLN A 243 -38.64 10.17 6.43
C GLN A 243 -38.97 11.08 7.59
#